data_5e361609a29e0a386533ea68bc06d2ec
#
_entry.id   5e361609a29e0a386533ea68bc06d2ec
#
_cell.length_a   1.000
_cell.length_b   1.000
_cell.length_c   1.000
_cell.angle_alpha   90.00
_cell.angle_beta   90.00
_cell.angle_gamma   90.00
#
_symmetry.space_group_name_H-M   'P 1'
#
loop_
_entity.id
_entity.type
_entity.pdbx_description
1 polymer ?
#
loop_
_entity_poly.entity_id
_entity_poly.type
_entity_poly.pdbx_seq_one_letter_code
_entity_poly.pdbx_strand_id
1 'polypeptide(L)'
;QCLVGSEMCIRDSYMDCWWLKYGVRMFGKWMIPSVPFEEAYFLKDALKFREALPEAPLIYVGGLVARQKIDEVLDAGFEAVQMGRALLNEPGFVNRMKQEEQARCNCGHSNYCIGRMYSIEMACHQHLKETLPPCLQKEIEKLEKK
;
A
#
# COMPACT_ATOMS: atom_id res chain seq x y z
N GLN A 1 -3.60 5.13 2.52
CA GLN A 1 -3.53 5.34 3.95
C GLN A 1 -2.24 5.92 4.51
N CYS A 2 -1.13 5.84 3.95
CA CYS A 2 0.06 6.65 4.27
C CYS A 2 0.26 7.69 3.17
N LEU A 3 -0.70 8.61 3.05
CA LEU A 3 -0.88 9.40 1.83
C LEU A 3 -0.22 10.78 1.82
N VAL A 4 0.29 11.28 2.94
CA VAL A 4 0.50 12.73 3.05
C VAL A 4 1.89 13.21 2.67
N GLY A 5 2.90 12.41 2.87
CA GLY A 5 4.26 12.86 2.55
C GLY A 5 4.68 12.48 1.13
N SER A 6 4.68 11.19 0.86
CA SER A 6 5.24 10.64 -0.38
C SER A 6 4.35 10.84 -1.61
N GLU A 7 3.03 10.69 -1.48
CA GLU A 7 2.13 10.90 -2.62
C GLU A 7 2.08 12.35 -3.10
N MET A 8 2.19 13.30 -2.18
CA MET A 8 2.27 14.70 -2.58
C MET A 8 3.53 14.99 -3.38
N CYS A 9 4.69 14.49 -2.93
CA CYS A 9 5.93 14.63 -3.70
C CYS A 9 5.87 13.93 -5.05
N ILE A 10 5.22 12.77 -5.13
CA ILE A 10 5.04 12.02 -6.38
C ILE A 10 4.10 12.77 -7.32
N ARG A 11 2.92 13.19 -6.84
CA ARG A 11 1.97 13.98 -7.64
C ARG A 11 2.58 15.30 -8.11
N ASP A 12 3.30 16.00 -7.24
CA ASP A 12 4.01 17.23 -7.59
C ASP A 12 5.02 17.02 -8.72
N SER A 13 5.69 15.89 -8.78
CA SER A 13 6.68 15.58 -9.82
C SER A 13 6.04 15.39 -11.20
N TYR A 14 4.77 14.97 -11.25
CA TYR A 14 4.03 14.68 -12.47
C TYR A 14 2.95 15.74 -12.82
N MET A 15 2.89 16.85 -12.06
CA MET A 15 1.97 17.97 -12.36
C MET A 15 2.63 18.98 -13.29
N ASP A 16 2.01 19.25 -14.43
CA ASP A 16 2.53 20.21 -15.41
C ASP A 16 2.34 21.69 -14.99
N CYS A 17 1.42 21.98 -14.08
CA CYS A 17 1.11 23.32 -13.61
C CYS A 17 1.91 23.72 -12.35
N TRP A 18 2.87 24.63 -12.48
CA TRP A 18 3.73 25.09 -11.39
C TRP A 18 3.00 25.72 -10.20
N TRP A 19 1.95 26.52 -10.44
CA TRP A 19 1.17 27.18 -9.38
C TRP A 19 0.26 26.21 -8.61
N LEU A 20 -0.25 25.18 -9.27
CA LEU A 20 -0.99 24.11 -8.62
C LEU A 20 -0.05 23.26 -7.74
N LYS A 21 1.18 23.02 -8.19
CA LYS A 21 2.26 22.40 -7.44
C LYS A 21 2.57 23.14 -6.14
N TYR A 22 2.64 24.45 -6.19
CA TYR A 22 2.81 25.30 -5.00
C TYR A 22 1.61 25.22 -4.04
N GLY A 23 0.39 25.28 -4.56
CA GLY A 23 -0.84 25.18 -3.77
C GLY A 23 -0.95 23.85 -3.02
N VAL A 24 -0.72 22.73 -3.71
CA VAL A 24 -0.71 21.41 -3.11
C VAL A 24 0.39 21.27 -2.05
N ARG A 25 1.56 21.84 -2.29
CA ARG A 25 2.68 21.81 -1.34
C ARG A 25 2.43 22.61 -0.06
N MET A 26 1.72 23.74 -0.16
CA MET A 26 1.38 24.58 1.00
C MET A 26 0.21 24.03 1.82
N PHE A 27 -0.84 23.56 1.17
CA PHE A 27 -2.10 23.20 1.82
C PHE A 27 -2.34 21.70 1.93
N GLY A 28 -1.60 20.86 1.22
CA GLY A 28 -1.87 19.43 1.14
C GLY A 28 -1.72 18.69 2.48
N LYS A 29 -0.79 19.09 3.33
CA LYS A 29 -0.64 18.52 4.68
C LYS A 29 -1.86 18.76 5.58
N TRP A 30 -2.60 19.82 5.32
CA TRP A 30 -3.80 20.17 6.07
C TRP A 30 -5.05 19.49 5.51
N MET A 31 -5.08 19.25 4.21
CA MET A 31 -6.23 18.63 3.53
C MET A 31 -6.25 17.10 3.63
N ILE A 32 -5.10 16.46 3.73
CA ILE A 32 -4.99 15.00 3.71
C ILE A 32 -4.31 14.52 5.01
N PRO A 33 -5.05 13.99 5.99
CA PRO A 33 -4.47 13.48 7.23
C PRO A 33 -3.58 12.26 6.98
N SER A 34 -2.44 12.19 7.67
CA SER A 34 -1.59 11.01 7.66
C SER A 34 -2.17 9.95 8.59
N VAL A 35 -2.56 8.83 8.02
CA VAL A 35 -3.04 7.67 8.80
C VAL A 35 -1.95 6.61 8.79
N PRO A 36 -1.52 6.09 9.97
CA PRO A 36 -0.56 5.00 10.04
C PRO A 36 -1.13 3.75 9.37
N PHE A 37 -0.25 2.98 8.71
CA PHE A 37 -0.65 1.71 8.12
C PHE A 37 -0.95 0.69 9.22
N GLU A 38 -2.14 0.11 9.18
CA GLU A 38 -2.52 -1.08 9.94
C GLU A 38 -2.72 -2.25 8.99
N GLU A 39 -2.19 -3.42 9.35
CA GLU A 39 -2.40 -4.62 8.57
C GLU A 39 -3.85 -5.11 8.73
N ALA A 40 -4.46 -5.56 7.62
CA ALA A 40 -5.86 -6.00 7.58
C ALA A 40 -6.87 -4.94 8.08
N TYR A 41 -6.65 -3.67 7.77
CA TYR A 41 -7.42 -2.52 8.27
C TYR A 41 -8.94 -2.58 8.03
N PHE A 42 -9.42 -3.37 7.09
CA PHE A 42 -10.85 -3.58 6.85
C PHE A 42 -11.42 -4.83 7.53
N LEU A 43 -10.62 -5.60 8.27
CA LEU A 43 -11.07 -6.90 8.79
C LEU A 43 -12.29 -6.76 9.72
N LYS A 44 -12.28 -5.77 10.61
CA LYS A 44 -13.40 -5.52 11.53
C LYS A 44 -14.73 -5.27 10.82
N ASP A 45 -14.69 -4.52 9.71
CA ASP A 45 -15.90 -4.24 8.95
C ASP A 45 -16.25 -5.40 8.02
N ALA A 46 -15.26 -6.07 7.45
CA ALA A 46 -15.45 -7.24 6.60
C ALA A 46 -16.11 -8.40 7.37
N LEU A 47 -15.82 -8.59 8.65
CA LEU A 47 -16.47 -9.59 9.50
C LEU A 47 -17.98 -9.35 9.63
N LYS A 48 -18.43 -8.11 9.69
CA LYS A 48 -19.87 -7.78 9.69
C LYS A 48 -20.57 -8.26 8.41
N PHE A 49 -19.89 -8.16 7.27
CA PHE A 49 -20.39 -8.71 6.00
C PHE A 49 -20.39 -10.23 6.02
N ARG A 50 -19.37 -10.86 6.61
CA ARG A 50 -19.33 -12.32 6.78
C ARG A 50 -20.50 -12.84 7.60
N GLU A 51 -20.81 -12.16 8.71
CA GLU A 51 -21.96 -12.50 9.56
C GLU A 51 -23.31 -12.32 8.83
N ALA A 52 -23.43 -11.26 8.04
CA ALA A 52 -24.65 -10.97 7.30
C ALA A 52 -24.88 -11.88 6.08
N LEU A 53 -23.82 -12.43 5.54
CA LEU A 53 -23.83 -13.22 4.30
C LEU A 53 -23.09 -14.57 4.48
N PRO A 54 -23.61 -15.48 5.34
CA PRO A 54 -22.92 -16.72 5.69
C PRO A 54 -22.71 -17.69 4.52
N GLU A 55 -23.57 -17.67 3.52
CA GLU A 55 -23.51 -18.57 2.37
C GLU A 55 -22.74 -17.97 1.17
N ALA A 56 -22.45 -16.67 1.21
CA ALA A 56 -21.79 -16.01 0.08
C ALA A 56 -20.27 -16.24 0.10
N PRO A 57 -19.64 -16.58 -1.05
CA PRO A 57 -18.18 -16.60 -1.17
C PRO A 57 -17.64 -15.17 -1.07
N LEU A 58 -16.87 -14.86 -0.03
CA LEU A 58 -16.31 -13.53 0.20
C LEU A 58 -14.79 -13.55 0.01
N ILE A 59 -14.31 -12.57 -0.75
CA ILE A 59 -12.89 -12.33 -0.96
C ILE A 59 -12.48 -11.10 -0.16
N TYR A 60 -11.51 -11.25 0.73
CA TYR A 60 -11.00 -10.14 1.53
C TYR A 60 -9.95 -9.33 0.75
N VAL A 61 -10.05 -8.00 0.81
CA VAL A 61 -9.05 -7.06 0.31
C VAL A 61 -8.76 -5.99 1.35
N GLY A 62 -7.49 -5.79 1.72
CA GLY A 62 -7.14 -4.72 2.65
C GLY A 62 -5.83 -4.93 3.41
N GLY A 63 -4.71 -4.44 2.84
CA GLY A 63 -3.44 -4.26 3.55
C GLY A 63 -2.77 -5.54 4.07
N LEU A 64 -2.87 -6.65 3.36
CA LEU A 64 -2.21 -7.90 3.73
C LEU A 64 -0.76 -7.92 3.26
N VAL A 65 0.17 -8.16 4.18
CA VAL A 65 1.62 -8.22 3.92
C VAL A 65 2.33 -9.37 4.67
N ALA A 66 1.69 -10.01 5.64
CA ALA A 66 2.23 -11.15 6.37
C ALA A 66 1.36 -12.38 6.17
N ARG A 67 2.01 -13.57 6.06
CA ARG A 67 1.32 -14.85 5.95
C ARG A 67 0.39 -15.09 7.13
N GLN A 68 0.86 -14.88 8.36
CA GLN A 68 0.05 -15.08 9.57
C GLN A 68 -1.28 -14.30 9.54
N LYS A 69 -1.25 -13.05 9.03
CA LYS A 69 -2.47 -12.24 8.91
C LYS A 69 -3.37 -12.71 7.76
N ILE A 70 -2.81 -13.30 6.72
CA ILE A 70 -3.57 -13.94 5.64
C ILE A 70 -4.29 -15.18 6.19
N ASP A 71 -3.59 -16.03 6.93
CA ASP A 71 -4.15 -17.25 7.54
C ASP A 71 -5.29 -16.86 8.51
N GLU A 72 -5.10 -15.84 9.36
CA GLU A 72 -6.16 -15.30 10.25
C GLU A 72 -7.43 -14.87 9.49
N VAL A 73 -7.26 -14.22 8.35
CA VAL A 73 -8.39 -13.79 7.51
C VAL A 73 -9.10 -14.99 6.87
N LEU A 74 -8.37 -15.97 6.40
CA LEU A 74 -8.96 -17.19 5.83
C LEU A 74 -9.69 -18.00 6.89
N ASP A 75 -9.11 -18.15 8.09
CA ASP A 75 -9.74 -18.81 9.24
C ASP A 75 -11.00 -18.10 9.72
N ALA A 76 -11.10 -16.78 9.50
CA ALA A 76 -12.31 -16.00 9.76
C ALA A 76 -13.45 -16.25 8.75
N GLY A 77 -13.28 -17.16 7.80
CA GLY A 77 -14.30 -17.62 6.87
C GLY A 77 -14.33 -16.90 5.52
N PHE A 78 -13.27 -16.22 5.13
CA PHE A 78 -13.12 -15.71 3.77
C PHE A 78 -12.52 -16.79 2.87
N GLU A 79 -13.06 -16.97 1.68
CA GLU A 79 -12.58 -18.03 0.75
C GLU A 79 -11.25 -17.69 0.09
N ALA A 80 -10.97 -16.41 -0.10
CA ALA A 80 -9.74 -15.95 -0.70
C ALA A 80 -9.35 -14.56 -0.20
N VAL A 81 -8.10 -14.20 -0.47
CA VAL A 81 -7.57 -12.86 -0.20
C VAL A 81 -7.03 -12.24 -1.47
N GLN A 82 -7.18 -10.92 -1.60
CA GLN A 82 -6.62 -10.16 -2.70
C GLN A 82 -5.51 -9.24 -2.19
N MET A 83 -4.33 -9.34 -2.79
CA MET A 83 -3.16 -8.54 -2.49
C MET A 83 -2.76 -7.73 -3.73
N GLY A 84 -2.55 -6.41 -3.57
CA GLY A 84 -2.05 -5.56 -4.65
C GLY A 84 -0.57 -5.22 -4.46
N ARG A 85 -0.29 -4.26 -3.56
CA ARG A 85 1.06 -3.70 -3.36
C ARG A 85 2.09 -4.73 -2.91
N ALA A 86 1.70 -5.73 -2.14
CA ALA A 86 2.58 -6.82 -1.73
C ALA A 86 3.12 -7.59 -2.95
N LEU A 87 2.25 -7.96 -3.89
CA LEU A 87 2.64 -8.66 -5.12
C LEU A 87 3.37 -7.77 -6.11
N LEU A 88 3.09 -6.46 -6.11
CA LEU A 88 3.85 -5.52 -6.93
C LEU A 88 5.28 -5.34 -6.40
N ASN A 89 5.46 -5.38 -5.08
CA ASN A 89 6.78 -5.36 -4.45
C ASN A 89 7.51 -6.70 -4.61
N GLU A 90 6.81 -7.80 -4.42
CA GLU A 90 7.37 -9.14 -4.47
C GLU A 90 6.44 -10.10 -5.23
N PRO A 91 6.60 -10.23 -6.57
CA PRO A 91 5.75 -11.13 -7.37
C PRO A 91 5.81 -12.61 -6.94
N GLY A 92 6.94 -13.03 -6.35
CA GLY A 92 7.15 -14.38 -5.82
C GLY A 92 6.62 -14.59 -4.39
N PHE A 93 5.99 -13.61 -3.76
CA PHE A 93 5.60 -13.66 -2.35
C PHE A 93 4.71 -14.86 -2.00
N VAL A 94 3.75 -15.20 -2.85
CA VAL A 94 2.88 -16.38 -2.65
C VAL A 94 3.67 -17.68 -2.63
N ASN A 95 4.69 -17.83 -3.49
CA ASN A 95 5.54 -19.00 -3.51
C ASN A 95 6.44 -19.06 -2.28
N ARG A 96 6.93 -17.94 -1.78
CA ARG A 96 7.72 -17.85 -0.55
C ARG A 96 6.87 -18.20 0.68
N MET A 97 5.64 -17.75 0.74
CA MET A 97 4.70 -18.11 1.82
C MET A 97 4.46 -19.62 1.94
N LYS A 98 4.56 -20.39 0.84
CA LYS A 98 4.43 -21.88 0.90
C LYS A 98 5.60 -22.53 1.64
N GLN A 99 6.76 -21.89 1.68
CA GLN A 99 7.99 -22.40 2.26
C GLN A 99 8.26 -21.85 3.66
N GLU A 100 7.80 -20.63 3.94
CA GLU A 100 8.09 -19.90 5.16
C GLU A 100 6.79 -19.54 5.90
N GLU A 101 6.60 -20.05 7.11
CA GLU A 101 5.42 -19.73 7.92
C GLU A 101 5.37 -18.28 8.38
N GLN A 102 6.53 -17.65 8.57
CA GLN A 102 6.64 -16.26 8.99
C GLN A 102 6.94 -15.31 7.82
N ALA A 103 6.59 -15.70 6.59
CA ALA A 103 6.81 -14.87 5.42
C ALA A 103 6.08 -13.53 5.55
N ARG A 104 6.84 -12.44 5.36
CA ARG A 104 6.34 -11.07 5.33
C ARG A 104 6.92 -10.33 4.13
N CYS A 105 6.08 -9.62 3.40
CA CYS A 105 6.50 -8.78 2.27
C CYS A 105 7.20 -7.52 2.77
N ASN A 106 8.28 -7.11 2.09
CA ASN A 106 9.08 -5.90 2.41
C ASN A 106 8.49 -4.60 1.87
N CYS A 107 7.20 -4.56 1.58
CA CYS A 107 6.55 -3.33 1.14
C CYS A 107 6.53 -2.29 2.26
N GLY A 108 7.31 -1.21 2.12
CA GLY A 108 7.39 -0.10 3.09
C GLY A 108 6.20 0.88 3.06
N HIS A 109 5.14 0.57 2.30
CA HIS A 109 3.91 1.38 2.18
C HIS A 109 4.14 2.85 1.79
N SER A 110 5.20 3.14 1.04
CA SER A 110 5.50 4.48 0.54
C SER A 110 4.46 5.03 -0.45
N ASN A 111 3.56 4.18 -0.95
CA ASN A 111 2.55 4.49 -1.97
C ASN A 111 3.10 5.06 -3.30
N TYR A 112 4.42 4.98 -3.50
CA TYR A 112 5.06 5.41 -4.74
C TYR A 112 4.43 4.79 -5.98
N CYS A 113 4.15 3.49 -5.94
CA CYS A 113 3.49 2.76 -7.03
C CYS A 113 2.10 3.34 -7.37
N ILE A 114 1.34 3.76 -6.35
CA ILE A 114 0.01 4.34 -6.55
C ILE A 114 0.10 5.74 -7.17
N GLY A 115 1.00 6.59 -6.68
CA GLY A 115 1.20 7.92 -7.25
C GLY A 115 1.66 7.87 -8.72
N ARG A 116 2.43 6.84 -9.08
CA ARG A 116 2.94 6.62 -10.42
C ARG A 116 1.88 6.10 -11.42
N MET A 117 0.87 5.41 -10.93
CA MET A 117 -0.16 4.71 -11.72
C MET A 117 -0.88 5.60 -12.75
N TYR A 118 -1.01 6.91 -12.47
CA TYR A 118 -1.74 7.83 -13.34
C TYR A 118 -0.87 8.53 -14.41
N SER A 119 0.44 8.34 -14.39
CA SER A 119 1.37 9.11 -15.22
C SER A 119 2.25 8.23 -16.09
N ILE A 120 2.69 7.11 -15.54
CA ILE A 120 3.59 6.16 -16.18
C ILE A 120 3.30 4.75 -15.69
N GLU A 121 4.03 3.78 -16.19
CA GLU A 121 3.89 2.39 -15.79
C GLU A 121 4.02 2.21 -14.27
N MET A 122 3.07 1.48 -13.67
CA MET A 122 3.05 1.21 -12.25
C MET A 122 4.20 0.27 -11.86
N ALA A 123 5.07 0.73 -10.95
CA ALA A 123 6.21 -0.05 -10.49
C ALA A 123 6.53 0.25 -9.01
N CYS A 124 7.12 -0.73 -8.33
CA CYS A 124 7.65 -0.51 -6.99
C CYS A 124 8.98 0.25 -7.06
N HIS A 125 9.18 1.25 -6.20
CA HIS A 125 10.42 2.04 -6.15
C HIS A 125 11.66 1.19 -5.85
N GLN A 126 11.51 0.09 -5.10
CA GLN A 126 12.61 -0.82 -4.78
C GLN A 126 13.16 -1.59 -5.99
N HIS A 127 12.39 -1.67 -7.08
CA HIS A 127 12.79 -2.36 -8.31
C HIS A 127 13.21 -1.40 -9.43
N LEU A 128 13.06 -0.09 -9.21
CA LEU A 128 13.44 0.90 -10.21
C LEU A 128 14.94 1.18 -10.16
N LYS A 129 15.57 1.18 -11.33
CA LYS A 129 16.96 1.61 -11.51
C LYS A 129 17.07 3.13 -11.65
N GLU A 130 15.96 3.84 -11.72
CA GLU A 130 15.90 5.28 -11.89
C GLU A 130 16.27 6.00 -10.59
N THR A 131 16.96 7.12 -10.71
CA THR A 131 17.26 8.00 -9.59
C THR A 131 15.96 8.69 -9.14
N LEU A 132 15.47 8.35 -7.98
CA LEU A 132 14.28 8.98 -7.43
C LEU A 132 14.52 10.48 -7.15
N PRO A 133 13.51 11.33 -7.30
CA PRO A 133 13.64 12.73 -6.92
C PRO A 133 14.09 12.87 -5.45
N PRO A 134 14.98 13.84 -5.11
CA PRO A 134 15.57 13.96 -3.77
C PRO A 134 14.55 14.12 -2.64
N CYS A 135 13.39 14.73 -2.91
CA CYS A 135 12.31 14.86 -1.93
C CYS A 135 11.69 13.49 -1.58
N LEU A 136 11.57 12.63 -2.57
CA LEU A 136 10.99 11.31 -2.44
C LEU A 136 11.95 10.34 -1.73
N GLN A 137 13.25 10.41 -2.04
CA GLN A 137 14.28 9.62 -1.36
C GLN A 137 14.26 9.86 0.15
N LYS A 138 14.25 11.14 0.57
CA LYS A 138 14.20 11.51 1.99
C LYS A 138 12.94 11.02 2.72
N GLU A 139 11.82 10.93 2.02
CA GLU A 139 10.58 10.46 2.61
C GLU A 139 10.53 8.93 2.71
N ILE A 140 11.00 8.23 1.69
CA ILE A 140 11.16 6.78 1.72
C ILE A 140 12.11 6.37 2.86
N GLU A 141 13.26 7.02 2.99
CA GLU A 141 14.20 6.77 4.09
C GLU A 141 13.59 6.98 5.49
N LYS A 142 12.66 7.93 5.64
CA LYS A 142 11.94 8.14 6.89
C LYS A 142 10.92 7.04 7.20
N LEU A 143 10.30 6.47 6.16
CA LEU A 143 9.33 5.39 6.31
C LEU A 143 10.01 4.04 6.61
N GLU A 144 11.17 3.81 6.01
CA GLU A 144 11.95 2.58 6.23
C GLU A 144 12.65 2.54 7.61
N LYS A 145 12.82 3.69 8.26
CA LYS A 145 13.42 3.80 9.62
C LYS A 145 12.40 3.69 10.77
N LYS A 146 11.11 3.51 10.46
CA LYS A 146 10.04 3.28 11.43
C LYS A 146 9.67 1.80 11.51
#